data_b0a444a51ddbbf480a6449550757fc46
#
_entry.id   b0a444a51ddbbf480a6449550757fc46
#
_cell.length_a   1.000
_cell.length_b   1.000
_cell.length_c   1.000
_cell.angle_alpha   90.00
_cell.angle_beta   90.00
_cell.angle_gamma   90.00
#
_symmetry.space_group_name_H-M   'P 1'
#
loop_
_entity.id
_entity.type
_entity.pdbx_description
1 polymer ?
#
loop_
_entity_poly.entity_id
_entity_poly.type
_entity_poly.pdbx_seq_one_letter_code
_entity_poly.pdbx_strand_id
1 'polypeptide(L)'
;MGFIDDAAHTMYYDWNIWLTMLCCIALLVVGVFCLVKFCDIFVDASSSIAKRFHISPMIIGLTIVAMGTSCPELAVSTSDSISCLINGGNANVAIGNVVGSNICNILIVLGVSILFTPIIIKKETLKKEFPMLIGVSLLFVIFGILFGVGSVTGNYAILRWEGIVFVVLMIAYIVFLVIDAKKHPNEEESTEAEGKEYKLWVAIILVVVGALGIILGGELVVYGAKGMALRCAKEAGVNQDLAESLVGLTIVAVGTSLPELVTSVVAAKKGQNDIALGNVIGSNIFNILFVLGISATVCPLTTGSQVIVDLIVMMAITLLLFALSFSKKLGKKTGILFISIYVLYVTYLILRTLGIM
;
A
#
# COMPACT_ATOMS: atom_id res chain seq x y z
N MET A 1 -10.75 -12.96 13.26
CA MET A 1 -10.53 -11.53 13.49
C MET A 1 -11.11 -11.07 14.82
N GLY A 2 -12.40 -11.26 15.12
CA GLY A 2 -13.01 -10.76 16.37
C GLY A 2 -12.27 -11.10 17.69
N PHE A 3 -11.74 -12.33 17.85
CA PHE A 3 -11.04 -12.70 19.09
C PHE A 3 -9.74 -11.90 19.33
N ILE A 4 -9.00 -11.58 18.27
CA ILE A 4 -7.77 -10.78 18.39
C ILE A 4 -8.12 -9.32 18.70
N ASP A 5 -9.17 -8.79 18.07
CA ASP A 5 -9.63 -7.42 18.30
C ASP A 5 -10.19 -7.25 19.72
N ASP A 6 -10.94 -8.24 20.25
CA ASP A 6 -11.43 -8.24 21.63
C ASP A 6 -10.27 -8.31 22.64
N ALA A 7 -9.27 -9.16 22.40
CA ALA A 7 -8.08 -9.24 23.24
C ALA A 7 -7.26 -7.95 23.22
N ALA A 8 -7.12 -7.32 22.05
CA ALA A 8 -6.45 -6.04 21.90
C ALA A 8 -7.21 -4.93 22.62
N HIS A 9 -8.54 -4.87 22.48
CA HIS A 9 -9.38 -3.91 23.20
C HIS A 9 -9.21 -4.04 24.72
N THR A 10 -9.28 -5.26 25.25
CA THR A 10 -9.05 -5.53 26.67
C THR A 10 -7.66 -5.06 27.11
N MET A 11 -6.62 -5.37 26.33
CA MET A 11 -5.25 -4.91 26.60
C MET A 11 -5.14 -3.38 26.63
N TYR A 12 -5.81 -2.68 25.70
CA TYR A 12 -5.69 -1.22 25.58
C TYR A 12 -6.45 -0.48 26.68
N TYR A 13 -7.59 -0.97 27.10
CA TYR A 13 -8.49 -0.23 27.97
C TYR A 13 -8.53 -0.75 29.41
N ASP A 14 -8.36 -2.06 29.64
CA ASP A 14 -8.60 -2.66 30.97
C ASP A 14 -7.32 -2.97 31.74
N TRP A 15 -6.18 -3.12 31.04
CA TRP A 15 -4.92 -3.44 31.71
C TRP A 15 -4.28 -2.22 32.39
N ASN A 16 -3.35 -2.50 33.32
CA ASN A 16 -2.50 -1.46 33.90
C ASN A 16 -1.65 -0.77 32.81
N ILE A 17 -1.54 0.57 32.89
CA ILE A 17 -0.84 1.38 31.89
C ILE A 17 0.58 0.87 31.61
N TRP A 18 1.34 0.52 32.64
CA TRP A 18 2.72 0.06 32.48
C TRP A 18 2.80 -1.28 31.75
N LEU A 19 1.87 -2.21 32.07
CA LEU A 19 1.78 -3.49 31.40
C LEU A 19 1.36 -3.32 29.94
N THR A 20 0.38 -2.49 29.64
CA THR A 20 -0.05 -2.14 28.28
C THR A 20 1.12 -1.56 27.49
N MET A 21 1.83 -0.57 28.04
CA MET A 21 2.98 0.05 27.37
C MET A 21 4.10 -0.96 27.10
N LEU A 22 4.40 -1.82 28.07
CA LEU A 22 5.42 -2.87 27.89
C LEU A 22 5.04 -3.84 26.76
N CYS A 23 3.80 -4.31 26.74
CA CYS A 23 3.31 -5.20 25.68
C CYS A 23 3.31 -4.51 24.33
N CYS A 24 2.85 -3.26 24.23
CA CYS A 24 2.87 -2.49 22.98
C CYS A 24 4.29 -2.26 22.46
N ILE A 25 5.25 -1.93 23.33
CA ILE A 25 6.67 -1.82 22.96
C ILE A 25 7.22 -3.17 22.48
N ALA A 26 6.89 -4.27 23.16
CA ALA A 26 7.31 -5.60 22.74
C ALA A 26 6.74 -5.94 21.34
N LEU A 27 5.46 -5.65 21.08
CA LEU A 27 4.84 -5.84 19.77
C LEU A 27 5.53 -5.01 18.69
N LEU A 28 5.84 -3.74 18.98
CA LEU A 28 6.57 -2.86 18.06
C LEU A 28 7.97 -3.42 17.73
N VAL A 29 8.75 -3.81 18.75
CA VAL A 29 10.12 -4.32 18.54
C VAL A 29 10.11 -5.62 17.75
N VAL A 30 9.25 -6.57 18.14
CA VAL A 30 9.12 -7.86 17.43
C VAL A 30 8.60 -7.63 16.02
N GLY A 31 7.59 -6.78 15.84
CA GLY A 31 7.02 -6.45 14.53
C GLY A 31 8.05 -5.84 13.58
N VAL A 32 8.81 -4.83 14.03
CA VAL A 32 9.89 -4.21 13.23
C VAL A 32 10.99 -5.24 12.89
N PHE A 33 11.38 -6.08 13.85
CA PHE A 33 12.35 -7.14 13.61
C PHE A 33 11.85 -8.13 12.53
N CYS A 34 10.60 -8.59 12.64
CA CYS A 34 9.96 -9.45 11.65
C CYS A 34 9.92 -8.76 10.28
N LEU A 35 9.42 -7.53 10.21
CA LEU A 35 9.36 -6.77 8.96
C LEU A 35 10.72 -6.75 8.25
N VAL A 36 11.78 -6.30 8.93
CA VAL A 36 13.11 -6.19 8.32
C VAL A 36 13.63 -7.54 7.87
N LYS A 37 13.54 -8.58 8.71
CA LYS A 37 14.08 -9.92 8.40
C LYS A 37 13.33 -10.59 7.26
N PHE A 38 12.00 -10.55 7.28
CA PHE A 38 11.19 -11.17 6.23
C PHE A 38 11.24 -10.38 4.92
N CYS A 39 11.37 -9.04 4.97
CA CYS A 39 11.64 -8.24 3.77
C CYS A 39 12.98 -8.60 3.12
N ASP A 40 14.04 -8.80 3.91
CA ASP A 40 15.33 -9.25 3.38
C ASP A 40 15.21 -10.57 2.61
N ILE A 41 14.53 -11.56 3.22
CA ILE A 41 14.30 -12.89 2.62
C ILE A 41 13.43 -12.75 1.35
N PHE A 42 12.37 -11.96 1.42
CA PHE A 42 11.41 -11.77 0.34
C PHE A 42 12.04 -11.12 -0.89
N VAL A 43 12.82 -10.05 -0.68
CA VAL A 43 13.52 -9.33 -1.76
C VAL A 43 14.58 -10.22 -2.40
N ASP A 44 15.39 -10.94 -1.60
CA ASP A 44 16.42 -11.85 -2.13
C ASP A 44 15.79 -13.00 -2.93
N ALA A 45 14.72 -13.60 -2.43
CA ALA A 45 14.02 -14.69 -3.11
C ALA A 45 13.35 -14.22 -4.41
N SER A 46 12.69 -13.04 -4.39
CA SER A 46 12.07 -12.43 -5.57
C SER A 46 13.11 -12.09 -6.64
N SER A 47 14.25 -11.53 -6.24
CA SER A 47 15.39 -11.26 -7.13
C SER A 47 15.98 -12.54 -7.74
N SER A 48 16.07 -13.63 -6.94
CA SER A 48 16.52 -14.94 -7.44
C SER A 48 15.57 -15.51 -8.49
N ILE A 49 14.25 -15.32 -8.34
CA ILE A 49 13.27 -15.71 -9.36
C ILE A 49 13.47 -14.89 -10.64
N ALA A 50 13.64 -13.56 -10.51
CA ALA A 50 13.88 -12.67 -11.65
C ALA A 50 15.08 -13.15 -12.49
N LYS A 51 16.22 -13.38 -11.83
CA LYS A 51 17.45 -13.88 -12.47
C LYS A 51 17.22 -15.20 -13.20
N ARG A 52 16.56 -16.16 -12.54
CA ARG A 52 16.37 -17.49 -13.09
C ARG A 52 15.51 -17.53 -14.34
N PHE A 53 14.50 -16.67 -14.41
CA PHE A 53 13.59 -16.58 -15.57
C PHE A 53 14.00 -15.49 -16.56
N HIS A 54 15.13 -14.80 -16.34
CA HIS A 54 15.58 -13.66 -17.15
C HIS A 54 14.49 -12.57 -17.24
N ILE A 55 13.75 -12.37 -16.15
CA ILE A 55 12.70 -11.35 -16.04
C ILE A 55 13.32 -10.09 -15.46
N SER A 56 12.94 -8.93 -15.98
CA SER A 56 13.35 -7.65 -15.44
C SER A 56 13.00 -7.52 -13.95
N PRO A 57 13.90 -7.04 -13.08
CA PRO A 57 13.60 -6.74 -11.68
C PRO A 57 12.41 -5.81 -11.51
N MET A 58 12.17 -4.90 -12.46
CA MET A 58 11.00 -4.04 -12.49
C MET A 58 9.69 -4.84 -12.55
N ILE A 59 9.59 -5.84 -13.43
CA ILE A 59 8.38 -6.69 -13.57
C ILE A 59 8.14 -7.49 -12.28
N ILE A 60 9.18 -7.99 -11.62
CA ILE A 60 9.05 -8.65 -10.32
C ILE A 60 8.52 -7.68 -9.25
N GLY A 61 9.03 -6.45 -9.25
CA GLY A 61 8.53 -5.37 -8.39
C GLY A 61 7.05 -5.08 -8.63
N LEU A 62 6.66 -4.93 -9.91
CA LEU A 62 5.29 -4.66 -10.34
C LEU A 62 4.30 -5.80 -10.06
N THR A 63 4.78 -7.02 -9.84
CA THR A 63 3.95 -8.22 -9.69
C THR A 63 4.11 -8.88 -8.32
N ILE A 64 5.06 -9.77 -8.16
CA ILE A 64 5.22 -10.60 -6.96
C ILE A 64 5.39 -9.74 -5.72
N VAL A 65 6.23 -8.69 -5.81
CA VAL A 65 6.53 -7.85 -4.66
C VAL A 65 5.31 -6.99 -4.32
N ALA A 66 4.74 -6.29 -5.29
CA ALA A 66 3.56 -5.46 -5.09
C ALA A 66 2.35 -6.26 -4.58
N MET A 67 2.05 -7.42 -5.20
CA MET A 67 0.95 -8.27 -4.75
C MET A 67 1.16 -8.80 -3.33
N GLY A 68 2.40 -9.19 -2.99
CA GLY A 68 2.73 -9.73 -1.66
C GLY A 68 2.61 -8.69 -0.56
N THR A 69 3.05 -7.46 -0.81
CA THR A 69 3.00 -6.38 0.18
C THR A 69 1.60 -5.77 0.33
N SER A 70 0.78 -5.73 -0.74
CA SER A 70 -0.59 -5.19 -0.72
C SER A 70 -1.67 -6.21 -0.29
N CYS A 71 -1.28 -7.39 0.23
CA CYS A 71 -2.23 -8.33 0.82
C CYS A 71 -3.00 -7.78 2.03
N PRO A 72 -2.42 -6.98 2.93
CA PRO A 72 -3.17 -6.36 4.02
C PRO A 72 -4.28 -5.45 3.52
N GLU A 73 -4.01 -4.61 2.52
CA GLU A 73 -5.00 -3.75 1.90
C GLU A 73 -6.17 -4.55 1.30
N LEU A 74 -5.85 -5.66 0.63
CA LEU A 74 -6.85 -6.57 0.09
C LEU A 74 -7.71 -7.18 1.21
N ALA A 75 -7.08 -7.65 2.28
CA ALA A 75 -7.77 -8.26 3.42
C ALA A 75 -8.72 -7.27 4.10
N VAL A 76 -8.27 -6.05 4.41
CA VAL A 76 -9.07 -5.00 5.05
C VAL A 76 -10.25 -4.61 4.15
N SER A 77 -10.00 -4.28 2.89
CA SER A 77 -11.04 -3.80 1.96
C SER A 77 -12.06 -4.89 1.62
N THR A 78 -11.61 -6.14 1.45
CA THR A 78 -12.52 -7.26 1.16
C THR A 78 -13.35 -7.64 2.39
N SER A 79 -12.77 -7.59 3.60
CA SER A 79 -13.49 -7.84 4.86
C SER A 79 -14.63 -6.84 5.05
N ASP A 80 -14.38 -5.54 4.79
CA ASP A 80 -15.40 -4.48 4.82
C ASP A 80 -16.54 -4.77 3.83
N SER A 81 -16.19 -5.13 2.60
CA SER A 81 -17.18 -5.46 1.57
C SER A 81 -17.99 -6.73 1.87
N ILE A 82 -17.37 -7.75 2.47
CA ILE A 82 -18.06 -8.97 2.91
C ILE A 82 -19.02 -8.63 4.08
N SER A 83 -18.57 -7.82 5.03
CA SER A 83 -19.42 -7.36 6.14
C SER A 83 -20.64 -6.59 5.63
N CYS A 84 -20.45 -5.70 4.67
CA CYS A 84 -21.53 -5.00 3.97
C CYS A 84 -22.51 -5.97 3.30
N LEU A 85 -22.00 -7.01 2.63
CA LEU A 85 -22.85 -7.99 1.94
C LEU A 85 -23.69 -8.83 2.90
N ILE A 86 -23.15 -9.21 4.06
CA ILE A 86 -23.81 -10.09 5.04
C ILE A 86 -24.77 -9.32 5.95
N ASN A 87 -24.32 -8.18 6.48
CA ASN A 87 -25.04 -7.45 7.52
C ASN A 87 -25.88 -6.30 6.96
N GLY A 88 -25.76 -6.01 5.67
CA GLY A 88 -26.27 -4.78 5.07
C GLY A 88 -25.44 -3.56 5.49
N GLY A 89 -25.70 -2.43 4.86
CA GLY A 89 -24.98 -1.18 5.15
C GLY A 89 -24.13 -0.70 3.98
N ASN A 90 -23.08 0.05 4.27
CA ASN A 90 -22.21 0.65 3.26
C ASN A 90 -20.77 0.16 3.45
N ALA A 91 -20.11 -0.23 2.37
CA ALA A 91 -18.68 -0.50 2.35
C ALA A 91 -17.92 0.81 2.07
N ASN A 92 -17.53 1.50 3.13
CA ASN A 92 -16.93 2.83 3.04
C ASN A 92 -15.40 2.81 3.20
N VAL A 93 -14.86 1.75 3.82
CA VAL A 93 -13.45 1.65 4.17
C VAL A 93 -12.58 1.40 2.94
N ALA A 94 -13.07 0.59 1.98
CA ALA A 94 -12.26 0.14 0.85
C ALA A 94 -11.75 1.29 -0.03
N ILE A 95 -12.59 2.30 -0.35
CA ILE A 95 -12.16 3.45 -1.16
C ILE A 95 -11.11 4.28 -0.42
N GLY A 96 -11.38 4.60 0.86
CA GLY A 96 -10.44 5.36 1.69
C GLY A 96 -9.10 4.65 1.86
N ASN A 97 -9.13 3.33 2.09
CA ASN A 97 -7.93 2.50 2.19
C ASN A 97 -7.10 2.55 0.90
N VAL A 98 -7.72 2.31 -0.26
CA VAL A 98 -7.02 2.31 -1.55
C VAL A 98 -6.46 3.69 -1.90
N VAL A 99 -7.24 4.77 -1.72
CA VAL A 99 -6.75 6.13 -1.99
C VAL A 99 -5.63 6.51 -1.03
N GLY A 100 -5.80 6.24 0.26
CA GLY A 100 -4.81 6.54 1.29
C GLY A 100 -3.49 5.79 1.06
N SER A 101 -3.57 4.47 0.79
CA SER A 101 -2.38 3.65 0.50
C SER A 101 -1.67 4.11 -0.78
N ASN A 102 -2.40 4.49 -1.83
CA ASN A 102 -1.78 4.98 -3.07
C ASN A 102 -1.06 6.32 -2.86
N ILE A 103 -1.62 7.23 -2.09
CA ILE A 103 -0.96 8.48 -1.70
C ILE A 103 0.26 8.19 -0.82
N CYS A 104 0.14 7.30 0.17
CA CYS A 104 1.21 6.89 1.06
C CYS A 104 2.37 6.23 0.28
N ASN A 105 2.05 5.35 -0.67
CA ASN A 105 3.04 4.65 -1.49
C ASN A 105 3.90 5.63 -2.31
N ILE A 106 3.31 6.64 -2.91
CA ILE A 106 4.07 7.64 -3.68
C ILE A 106 4.83 8.58 -2.74
N LEU A 107 4.20 9.10 -1.71
CA LEU A 107 4.78 10.18 -0.90
C LEU A 107 5.70 9.66 0.22
N ILE A 108 5.32 8.58 0.91
CA ILE A 108 6.12 8.03 2.01
C ILE A 108 7.00 6.90 1.55
N VAL A 109 6.43 5.85 0.93
CA VAL A 109 7.22 4.66 0.56
C VAL A 109 8.33 5.04 -0.41
N LEU A 110 7.98 5.69 -1.53
CA LEU A 110 8.97 6.14 -2.50
C LEU A 110 9.84 7.28 -1.94
N GLY A 111 9.23 8.26 -1.25
CA GLY A 111 9.94 9.40 -0.65
C GLY A 111 11.05 8.97 0.30
N VAL A 112 10.73 8.06 1.23
CA VAL A 112 11.72 7.52 2.18
C VAL A 112 12.76 6.66 1.47
N SER A 113 12.36 5.81 0.52
CA SER A 113 13.31 4.97 -0.25
C SER A 113 14.35 5.82 -0.98
N ILE A 114 13.95 6.94 -1.59
CA ILE A 114 14.82 7.91 -2.27
C ILE A 114 15.83 8.57 -1.31
N LEU A 115 15.47 8.78 -0.04
CA LEU A 115 16.41 9.34 0.96
C LEU A 115 17.57 8.41 1.24
N PHE A 116 17.33 7.08 1.22
CA PHE A 116 18.38 6.08 1.40
C PHE A 116 19.23 5.92 0.12
N THR A 117 18.59 5.77 -1.02
CA THR A 117 19.26 5.56 -2.31
C THR A 117 18.50 6.29 -3.43
N PRO A 118 19.17 7.18 -4.19
CA PRO A 118 18.54 7.84 -5.33
C PRO A 118 18.06 6.80 -6.36
N ILE A 119 16.82 6.95 -6.82
CA ILE A 119 16.21 6.04 -7.80
C ILE A 119 16.44 6.58 -9.21
N ILE A 120 17.01 5.74 -10.07
CA ILE A 120 17.22 6.05 -11.48
C ILE A 120 16.00 5.56 -12.27
N ILE A 121 15.43 6.45 -13.08
CA ILE A 121 14.26 6.14 -13.91
C ILE A 121 14.71 5.78 -15.32
N LYS A 122 14.40 4.56 -15.75
CA LYS A 122 14.68 4.08 -17.10
C LYS A 122 13.68 4.67 -18.10
N LYS A 123 14.08 4.76 -19.37
CA LYS A 123 13.21 5.26 -20.44
C LYS A 123 11.98 4.36 -20.67
N GLU A 124 12.15 3.06 -20.49
CA GLU A 124 11.09 2.05 -20.58
C GLU A 124 10.01 2.31 -19.53
N THR A 125 10.40 2.54 -18.29
CA THR A 125 9.51 2.87 -17.18
C THR A 125 8.68 4.14 -17.47
N LEU A 126 9.32 5.18 -18.04
CA LEU A 126 8.60 6.40 -18.43
C LEU A 126 7.58 6.15 -19.55
N LYS A 127 7.82 5.17 -20.44
CA LYS A 127 6.98 4.92 -21.61
C LYS A 127 5.90 3.87 -21.38
N LYS A 128 6.08 2.96 -20.41
CA LYS A 128 5.18 1.84 -20.18
C LYS A 128 4.49 1.95 -18.81
N GLU A 129 5.25 1.93 -17.71
CA GLU A 129 4.72 1.79 -16.37
C GLU A 129 4.01 3.06 -15.89
N PHE A 130 4.59 4.24 -16.10
CA PHE A 130 3.94 5.49 -15.71
C PHE A 130 2.64 5.79 -16.46
N PRO A 131 2.58 5.64 -17.82
CA PRO A 131 1.31 5.79 -18.52
C PRO A 131 0.24 4.80 -18.07
N MET A 132 0.63 3.56 -17.71
CA MET A 132 -0.28 2.57 -17.15
C MET A 132 -0.82 3.02 -15.79
N LEU A 133 0.06 3.45 -14.87
CA LEU A 133 -0.33 3.98 -13.56
C LEU A 133 -1.27 5.18 -13.69
N ILE A 134 -0.95 6.14 -14.58
CA ILE A 134 -1.79 7.32 -14.83
C ILE A 134 -3.14 6.90 -15.42
N GLY A 135 -3.15 5.99 -16.40
CA GLY A 135 -4.37 5.50 -17.03
C GLY A 135 -5.31 4.82 -16.04
N VAL A 136 -4.76 3.95 -15.18
CA VAL A 136 -5.52 3.26 -14.11
C VAL A 136 -6.03 4.25 -13.06
N SER A 137 -5.20 5.20 -12.63
CA SER A 137 -5.60 6.24 -11.68
C SER A 137 -6.68 7.16 -12.25
N LEU A 138 -6.55 7.53 -13.52
CA LEU A 138 -7.56 8.33 -14.23
C LEU A 138 -8.90 7.58 -14.36
N LEU A 139 -8.84 6.29 -14.70
CA LEU A 139 -10.04 5.46 -14.79
C LEU A 139 -10.76 5.38 -13.43
N PHE A 140 -10.00 5.25 -12.34
CA PHE A 140 -10.56 5.26 -10.99
C PHE A 140 -11.24 6.60 -10.66
N VAL A 141 -10.59 7.73 -11.00
CA VAL A 141 -11.18 9.08 -10.83
C VAL A 141 -12.44 9.22 -11.67
N ILE A 142 -12.44 8.76 -12.92
CA ILE A 142 -13.61 8.81 -13.82
C ILE A 142 -14.78 7.99 -13.22
N PHE A 143 -14.55 6.75 -12.80
CA PHE A 143 -15.58 5.90 -12.21
C PHE A 143 -16.09 6.50 -10.89
N GLY A 144 -15.19 6.92 -10.00
CA GLY A 144 -15.57 7.50 -8.72
C GLY A 144 -16.33 8.82 -8.81
N ILE A 145 -16.09 9.64 -9.83
CA ILE A 145 -16.71 10.96 -9.96
C ILE A 145 -17.89 10.95 -10.94
N LEU A 146 -17.72 10.40 -12.16
CA LEU A 146 -18.72 10.57 -13.23
C LEU A 146 -19.87 9.56 -13.14
N PHE A 147 -19.59 8.31 -12.79
CA PHE A 147 -20.59 7.25 -12.76
C PHE A 147 -21.17 7.05 -11.36
N GLY A 148 -20.46 7.46 -10.30
CA GLY A 148 -20.93 7.41 -8.93
C GLY A 148 -22.04 8.44 -8.59
N VAL A 149 -22.24 9.47 -9.40
CA VAL A 149 -23.20 10.58 -9.17
C VAL A 149 -24.67 10.17 -9.37
N GLY A 150 -24.95 8.98 -9.88
CA GLY A 150 -26.33 8.57 -10.24
C GLY A 150 -27.08 7.72 -9.21
N SER A 151 -26.53 7.42 -8.06
CA SER A 151 -27.19 6.58 -7.06
C SER A 151 -28.07 7.41 -6.13
N VAL A 152 -29.28 6.93 -5.87
CA VAL A 152 -30.47 7.49 -5.24
C VAL A 152 -30.28 8.27 -3.91
N THR A 153 -29.04 8.37 -3.39
CA THR A 153 -28.75 8.95 -2.07
C THR A 153 -27.77 10.12 -2.05
N GLY A 154 -27.31 10.60 -3.22
CA GLY A 154 -26.32 11.70 -3.27
C GLY A 154 -24.89 11.32 -2.84
N ASN A 155 -24.64 10.05 -2.63
CA ASN A 155 -23.31 9.51 -2.30
C ASN A 155 -22.60 9.04 -3.58
N TYR A 156 -21.27 9.19 -3.62
CA TYR A 156 -20.44 8.62 -4.67
C TYR A 156 -20.32 7.12 -4.44
N ALA A 157 -20.39 6.34 -5.51
CA ALA A 157 -20.31 4.89 -5.42
C ALA A 157 -19.48 4.30 -6.56
N ILE A 158 -18.79 3.20 -6.28
CA ILE A 158 -18.25 2.33 -7.31
C ILE A 158 -19.14 1.10 -7.36
N LEU A 159 -19.72 0.86 -8.52
CA LEU A 159 -20.71 -0.18 -8.74
C LEU A 159 -20.03 -1.53 -8.99
N ARG A 160 -20.78 -2.63 -8.84
CA ARG A 160 -20.26 -4.00 -9.07
C ARG A 160 -19.69 -4.19 -10.47
N TRP A 161 -20.33 -3.63 -11.51
CA TRP A 161 -19.84 -3.79 -12.88
C TRP A 161 -18.50 -3.06 -13.09
N GLU A 162 -18.27 -1.94 -12.42
CA GLU A 162 -17.00 -1.21 -12.43
C GLU A 162 -15.92 -2.01 -11.72
N GLY A 163 -16.27 -2.67 -10.60
CA GLY A 163 -15.39 -3.62 -9.94
C GLY A 163 -14.98 -4.78 -10.85
N ILE A 164 -15.92 -5.36 -11.58
CA ILE A 164 -15.63 -6.43 -12.57
C ILE A 164 -14.70 -5.91 -13.66
N VAL A 165 -14.92 -4.69 -14.18
CA VAL A 165 -14.03 -4.06 -15.17
C VAL A 165 -12.62 -3.92 -14.63
N PHE A 166 -12.45 -3.45 -13.38
CA PHE A 166 -11.13 -3.36 -12.74
C PHE A 166 -10.44 -4.72 -12.65
N VAL A 167 -11.14 -5.77 -12.21
CA VAL A 167 -10.58 -7.13 -12.12
C VAL A 167 -10.16 -7.66 -13.51
N VAL A 168 -10.98 -7.44 -14.53
CA VAL A 168 -10.65 -7.84 -15.92
C VAL A 168 -9.41 -7.08 -16.40
N LEU A 169 -9.31 -5.79 -16.12
CA LEU A 169 -8.13 -4.98 -16.46
C LEU A 169 -6.88 -5.44 -15.69
N MET A 170 -7.02 -5.91 -14.45
CA MET A 170 -5.91 -6.50 -13.70
C MET A 170 -5.40 -7.78 -14.36
N ILE A 171 -6.30 -8.66 -14.77
CA ILE A 171 -5.93 -9.87 -15.51
C ILE A 171 -5.20 -9.51 -16.82
N ALA A 172 -5.75 -8.55 -17.58
CA ALA A 172 -5.13 -8.07 -18.82
C ALA A 172 -3.75 -7.45 -18.56
N TYR A 173 -3.58 -6.71 -17.46
CA TYR A 173 -2.30 -6.14 -17.05
C TYR A 173 -1.26 -7.21 -16.73
N ILE A 174 -1.63 -8.24 -15.94
CA ILE A 174 -0.72 -9.36 -15.65
C ILE A 174 -0.32 -10.09 -16.94
N VAL A 175 -1.28 -10.36 -17.82
CA VAL A 175 -1.01 -11.00 -19.14
C VAL A 175 -0.06 -10.15 -19.98
N PHE A 176 -0.28 -8.82 -20.00
CA PHE A 176 0.61 -7.87 -20.68
C PHE A 176 2.04 -7.96 -20.13
N LEU A 177 2.22 -7.93 -18.81
CA LEU A 177 3.55 -8.03 -18.17
C LEU A 177 4.25 -9.35 -18.47
N VAL A 178 3.50 -10.48 -18.47
CA VAL A 178 4.05 -11.79 -18.82
C VAL A 178 4.48 -11.86 -20.28
N ILE A 179 3.71 -11.27 -21.20
CA ILE A 179 4.05 -11.21 -22.62
C ILE A 179 5.27 -10.30 -22.83
N ASP A 180 5.31 -9.14 -22.17
CA ASP A 180 6.43 -8.20 -22.26
C ASP A 180 7.73 -8.83 -21.73
N ALA A 181 7.67 -9.53 -20.60
CA ALA A 181 8.80 -10.28 -20.05
C ALA A 181 9.36 -11.33 -21.01
N LYS A 182 8.47 -12.04 -21.75
CA LYS A 182 8.89 -13.04 -22.76
C LYS A 182 9.48 -12.43 -24.02
N LYS A 183 9.02 -11.23 -24.40
CA LYS A 183 9.50 -10.54 -25.61
C LYS A 183 10.84 -9.82 -25.42
N HIS A 184 11.10 -9.40 -24.20
CA HIS A 184 12.29 -8.63 -23.82
C HIS A 184 12.99 -9.29 -22.63
N PRO A 185 13.61 -10.48 -22.84
CA PRO A 185 14.39 -11.13 -21.79
C PRO A 185 15.59 -10.22 -21.44
N ASN A 186 15.82 -10.03 -20.17
CA ASN A 186 16.91 -9.19 -19.67
C ASN A 186 18.23 -9.97 -19.75
N GLU A 187 18.98 -9.78 -20.82
CA GLU A 187 20.31 -10.40 -20.99
C GLU A 187 21.43 -9.64 -20.26
N GLU A 188 21.27 -8.31 -20.07
CA GLU A 188 22.36 -7.45 -19.58
C GLU A 188 22.36 -7.16 -18.08
N GLU A 189 21.22 -7.27 -17.39
CA GLU A 189 21.11 -6.86 -15.97
C GLU A 189 21.29 -7.98 -14.93
N SER A 190 21.54 -9.21 -15.34
CA SER A 190 21.79 -10.33 -14.41
C SER A 190 23.11 -10.22 -13.64
N THR A 191 23.96 -9.27 -13.98
CA THR A 191 25.31 -9.12 -13.40
C THR A 191 25.39 -8.11 -12.23
N GLU A 192 24.46 -7.18 -12.07
CA GLU A 192 24.59 -6.12 -11.06
C GLU A 192 23.86 -6.37 -9.73
N ALA A 193 22.90 -7.28 -9.66
CA ALA A 193 22.29 -7.62 -8.39
C ALA A 193 23.11 -8.69 -7.66
N GLU A 194 23.96 -8.28 -6.74
CA GLU A 194 24.58 -9.15 -5.72
C GLU A 194 23.48 -9.75 -4.84
N GLY A 195 22.81 -10.81 -5.26
CA GLY A 195 21.79 -11.51 -4.50
C GLY A 195 22.08 -13.01 -4.45
N LYS A 196 21.63 -13.65 -3.37
CA LYS A 196 21.73 -15.11 -3.21
C LYS A 196 20.92 -15.80 -4.29
N GLU A 197 21.51 -16.77 -4.97
CA GLU A 197 20.78 -17.63 -5.91
C GLU A 197 20.21 -18.82 -5.16
N TYR A 198 18.89 -18.94 -5.22
CA TYR A 198 18.14 -20.05 -4.63
C TYR A 198 17.67 -21.05 -5.71
N LYS A 199 17.54 -22.33 -5.35
CA LYS A 199 16.78 -23.28 -6.18
C LYS A 199 15.34 -22.77 -6.31
N LEU A 200 14.70 -22.93 -7.47
CA LEU A 200 13.37 -22.37 -7.76
C LEU A 200 12.32 -22.65 -6.67
N TRP A 201 12.20 -23.90 -6.26
CA TRP A 201 11.24 -24.29 -5.23
C TRP A 201 11.53 -23.65 -3.86
N VAL A 202 12.84 -23.46 -3.53
CA VAL A 202 13.27 -22.74 -2.32
C VAL A 202 12.90 -21.26 -2.45
N ALA A 203 13.18 -20.64 -3.59
CA ALA A 203 12.82 -19.24 -3.84
C ALA A 203 11.31 -19.00 -3.70
N ILE A 204 10.48 -19.88 -4.27
CA ILE A 204 9.02 -19.81 -4.15
C ILE A 204 8.57 -19.91 -2.68
N ILE A 205 9.11 -20.88 -1.93
CA ILE A 205 8.79 -21.01 -0.50
C ILE A 205 9.22 -19.76 0.27
N LEU A 206 10.42 -19.24 0.02
CA LEU A 206 10.92 -18.05 0.69
C LEU A 206 10.13 -16.78 0.34
N VAL A 207 9.61 -16.67 -0.88
CA VAL A 207 8.67 -15.59 -1.24
C VAL A 207 7.39 -15.69 -0.41
N VAL A 208 6.78 -16.87 -0.32
CA VAL A 208 5.56 -17.07 0.46
C VAL A 208 5.80 -16.82 1.95
N VAL A 209 6.85 -17.42 2.52
CA VAL A 209 7.22 -17.24 3.95
C VAL A 209 7.59 -15.79 4.22
N GLY A 210 8.33 -15.15 3.32
CA GLY A 210 8.67 -13.74 3.40
C GLY A 210 7.42 -12.85 3.42
N ALA A 211 6.50 -13.05 2.47
CA ALA A 211 5.25 -12.28 2.42
C ALA A 211 4.41 -12.44 3.69
N LEU A 212 4.22 -13.69 4.16
CA LEU A 212 3.48 -13.96 5.41
C LEU A 212 4.16 -13.30 6.62
N GLY A 213 5.48 -13.36 6.69
CA GLY A 213 6.25 -12.74 7.77
C GLY A 213 6.20 -11.20 7.74
N ILE A 214 6.15 -10.59 6.54
CA ILE A 214 5.97 -9.15 6.35
C ILE A 214 4.58 -8.73 6.83
N ILE A 215 3.53 -9.46 6.44
CA ILE A 215 2.16 -9.19 6.88
C ILE A 215 2.07 -9.29 8.41
N LEU A 216 2.55 -10.38 9.00
CA LEU A 216 2.57 -10.55 10.46
C LEU A 216 3.34 -9.43 11.16
N GLY A 217 4.52 -9.08 10.65
CA GLY A 217 5.33 -7.99 11.20
C GLY A 217 4.62 -6.64 11.15
N GLY A 218 3.96 -6.34 10.03
CA GLY A 218 3.14 -5.14 9.85
C GLY A 218 1.99 -5.06 10.86
N GLU A 219 1.22 -6.13 10.99
CA GLU A 219 0.14 -6.24 11.98
C GLU A 219 0.63 -6.01 13.42
N LEU A 220 1.74 -6.64 13.81
CA LEU A 220 2.31 -6.44 15.15
C LEU A 220 2.70 -4.98 15.41
N VAL A 221 3.28 -4.30 14.39
CA VAL A 221 3.62 -2.87 14.51
C VAL A 221 2.36 -2.02 14.65
N VAL A 222 1.33 -2.29 13.84
CA VAL A 222 0.06 -1.56 13.90
C VAL A 222 -0.60 -1.75 15.26
N TYR A 223 -0.72 -2.99 15.75
CA TYR A 223 -1.29 -3.26 17.09
C TYR A 223 -0.52 -2.56 18.21
N GLY A 224 0.81 -2.62 18.18
CA GLY A 224 1.65 -1.94 19.16
C GLY A 224 1.48 -0.43 19.14
N ALA A 225 1.52 0.20 17.95
CA ALA A 225 1.38 1.64 17.78
C ALA A 225 -0.02 2.15 18.15
N LYS A 226 -1.07 1.43 17.69
CA LYS A 226 -2.48 1.70 18.01
C LYS A 226 -2.69 1.64 19.53
N GLY A 227 -2.22 0.57 20.19
CA GLY A 227 -2.36 0.39 21.61
C GLY A 227 -1.71 1.49 22.45
N MET A 228 -0.49 1.90 22.08
CA MET A 228 0.18 3.04 22.73
C MET A 228 -0.61 4.33 22.58
N ALA A 229 -1.05 4.65 21.35
CA ALA A 229 -1.78 5.88 21.07
C ALA A 229 -3.13 5.96 21.78
N LEU A 230 -3.93 4.88 21.75
CA LEU A 230 -5.22 4.81 22.43
C LEU A 230 -5.08 4.87 23.94
N ARG A 231 -4.07 4.19 24.49
CA ARG A 231 -3.82 4.24 25.93
C ARG A 231 -3.39 5.64 26.39
N CYS A 232 -2.50 6.29 25.67
CA CYS A 232 -2.11 7.67 25.95
C CYS A 232 -3.30 8.63 25.85
N ALA A 233 -4.17 8.48 24.85
CA ALA A 233 -5.36 9.29 24.69
C ALA A 233 -6.33 9.11 25.86
N LYS A 234 -6.53 7.87 26.34
CA LYS A 234 -7.35 7.57 27.53
C LYS A 234 -6.82 8.27 28.78
N GLU A 235 -5.52 8.19 29.05
CA GLU A 235 -4.90 8.84 30.20
C GLU A 235 -4.97 10.39 30.11
N ALA A 236 -4.94 10.93 28.89
CA ALA A 236 -5.11 12.35 28.63
C ALA A 236 -6.58 12.83 28.69
N GLY A 237 -7.53 11.93 28.94
CA GLY A 237 -8.97 12.25 29.00
C GLY A 237 -9.59 12.59 27.64
N VAL A 238 -8.98 12.18 26.54
CA VAL A 238 -9.54 12.35 25.20
C VAL A 238 -10.72 11.40 25.01
N ASN A 239 -11.78 11.89 24.34
CA ASN A 239 -12.94 11.07 23.99
C ASN A 239 -12.50 9.85 23.17
N GLN A 240 -13.00 8.66 23.53
CA GLN A 240 -12.59 7.39 22.92
C GLN A 240 -12.90 7.35 21.44
N ASP A 241 -14.09 7.77 21.00
CA ASP A 241 -14.48 7.73 19.59
C ASP A 241 -13.57 8.64 18.73
N LEU A 242 -13.22 9.82 19.28
CA LEU A 242 -12.29 10.74 18.62
C LEU A 242 -10.88 10.14 18.55
N ALA A 243 -10.40 9.53 19.62
CA ALA A 243 -9.09 8.89 19.67
C ALA A 243 -8.99 7.73 18.67
N GLU A 244 -10.00 6.86 18.62
CA GLU A 244 -10.07 5.73 17.68
C GLU A 244 -10.14 6.21 16.23
N SER A 245 -10.92 7.26 15.95
CA SER A 245 -11.01 7.86 14.63
C SER A 245 -9.68 8.44 14.16
N LEU A 246 -8.99 9.21 15.01
CA LEU A 246 -7.68 9.81 14.68
C LEU A 246 -6.59 8.73 14.51
N VAL A 247 -6.58 7.71 15.36
CA VAL A 247 -5.64 6.59 15.28
C VAL A 247 -5.91 5.77 14.01
N GLY A 248 -7.16 5.53 13.65
CA GLY A 248 -7.56 4.86 12.42
C GLY A 248 -7.09 5.61 11.18
N LEU A 249 -7.31 6.93 11.14
CA LEU A 249 -6.90 7.79 10.03
C LEU A 249 -5.39 7.94 9.85
N THR A 250 -4.63 7.79 10.93
CA THR A 250 -3.18 8.02 10.92
C THR A 250 -2.37 6.73 11.01
N ILE A 251 -2.43 6.05 12.14
CA ILE A 251 -1.58 4.89 12.43
C ILE A 251 -1.98 3.68 11.58
N VAL A 252 -3.28 3.42 11.45
CA VAL A 252 -3.74 2.25 10.67
C VAL A 252 -3.53 2.50 9.18
N ALA A 253 -3.82 3.71 8.68
CA ALA A 253 -3.62 4.04 7.27
C ALA A 253 -2.15 3.96 6.82
N VAL A 254 -1.21 4.40 7.66
CA VAL A 254 0.23 4.21 7.40
C VAL A 254 0.64 2.77 7.62
N GLY A 255 0.02 2.11 8.57
CA GLY A 255 0.35 0.75 9.01
C GLY A 255 0.15 -0.30 7.92
N THR A 256 -0.92 -0.22 7.13
CA THR A 256 -1.14 -1.13 6.01
C THR A 256 -0.08 -0.98 4.93
N SER A 257 0.49 0.22 4.74
CA SER A 257 1.59 0.48 3.80
C SER A 257 3.00 0.26 4.38
N LEU A 258 3.13 -0.22 5.64
CA LEU A 258 4.43 -0.57 6.22
C LEU A 258 5.15 -1.71 5.48
N PRO A 259 4.47 -2.78 5.02
CA PRO A 259 5.06 -3.79 4.18
C PRO A 259 5.74 -3.20 2.94
N GLU A 260 5.04 -2.33 2.22
CA GLU A 260 5.57 -1.63 1.04
C GLU A 260 6.76 -0.77 1.39
N LEU A 261 6.67 0.00 2.49
CA LEU A 261 7.74 0.89 2.93
C LEU A 261 9.02 0.11 3.23
N VAL A 262 8.95 -0.89 4.09
CA VAL A 262 10.14 -1.64 4.50
C VAL A 262 10.72 -2.42 3.33
N THR A 263 9.87 -3.06 2.50
CA THR A 263 10.32 -3.80 1.31
C THR A 263 11.02 -2.89 0.30
N SER A 264 10.44 -1.72 -0.01
CA SER A 264 11.04 -0.78 -0.96
C SER A 264 12.34 -0.17 -0.43
N VAL A 265 12.41 0.15 0.87
CA VAL A 265 13.64 0.64 1.51
C VAL A 265 14.73 -0.43 1.51
N VAL A 266 14.40 -1.69 1.83
CA VAL A 266 15.35 -2.82 1.79
C VAL A 266 15.85 -3.06 0.38
N ALA A 267 14.95 -3.08 -0.63
CA ALA A 267 15.33 -3.23 -2.02
C ALA A 267 16.26 -2.08 -2.49
N ALA A 268 15.91 -0.83 -2.16
CA ALA A 268 16.74 0.33 -2.49
C ALA A 268 18.13 0.27 -1.83
N LYS A 269 18.21 -0.13 -0.56
CA LYS A 269 19.51 -0.33 0.14
C LYS A 269 20.36 -1.43 -0.46
N LYS A 270 19.74 -2.46 -1.04
CA LYS A 270 20.43 -3.54 -1.78
C LYS A 270 20.81 -3.14 -3.22
N GLY A 271 20.59 -1.89 -3.62
CA GLY A 271 20.83 -1.44 -5.00
C GLY A 271 19.75 -1.89 -6.01
N GLN A 272 18.71 -2.56 -5.55
CA GLN A 272 17.63 -3.09 -6.40
C GLN A 272 16.55 -2.02 -6.63
N ASN A 273 16.95 -0.89 -7.19
CA ASN A 273 16.08 0.29 -7.38
C ASN A 273 14.85 0.00 -8.24
N ASP A 274 14.96 -0.89 -9.22
CA ASP A 274 13.85 -1.29 -10.09
C ASP A 274 12.79 -2.07 -9.31
N ILE A 275 13.19 -2.93 -8.36
CA ILE A 275 12.25 -3.62 -7.47
C ILE A 275 11.55 -2.62 -6.56
N ALA A 276 12.28 -1.65 -5.99
CA ALA A 276 11.71 -0.64 -5.11
C ALA A 276 10.68 0.24 -5.86
N LEU A 277 11.02 0.73 -7.04
CA LEU A 277 10.12 1.54 -7.88
C LEU A 277 8.94 0.70 -8.40
N GLY A 278 9.22 -0.52 -8.86
CA GLY A 278 8.21 -1.46 -9.33
C GLY A 278 7.21 -1.80 -8.24
N ASN A 279 7.66 -2.00 -6.99
CA ASN A 279 6.77 -2.21 -5.85
C ASN A 279 5.79 -1.04 -5.67
N VAL A 280 6.28 0.20 -5.65
CA VAL A 280 5.43 1.40 -5.48
C VAL A 280 4.41 1.54 -6.62
N ILE A 281 4.87 1.45 -7.88
CA ILE A 281 3.98 1.56 -9.05
C ILE A 281 3.00 0.39 -9.08
N GLY A 282 3.49 -0.82 -8.86
CA GLY A 282 2.71 -2.05 -8.88
C GLY A 282 1.66 -2.10 -7.79
N SER A 283 2.00 -1.74 -6.54
CA SER A 283 1.04 -1.66 -5.43
C SER A 283 -0.07 -0.65 -5.72
N ASN A 284 0.23 0.50 -6.32
CA ASN A 284 -0.79 1.47 -6.69
C ASN A 284 -1.75 0.94 -7.77
N ILE A 285 -1.23 0.26 -8.79
CA ILE A 285 -2.04 -0.39 -9.83
C ILE A 285 -2.85 -1.54 -9.22
N PHE A 286 -2.23 -2.38 -8.38
CA PHE A 286 -2.86 -3.51 -7.72
C PHE A 286 -4.00 -3.05 -6.79
N ASN A 287 -3.77 -2.01 -6.01
CA ASN A 287 -4.77 -1.44 -5.11
C ASN A 287 -6.01 -0.96 -5.88
N ILE A 288 -5.84 -0.28 -7.00
CA ILE A 288 -6.97 0.18 -7.81
C ILE A 288 -7.64 -0.98 -8.54
N LEU A 289 -6.88 -1.78 -9.30
CA LEU A 289 -7.47 -2.78 -10.18
C LEU A 289 -7.93 -4.04 -9.45
N PHE A 290 -7.20 -4.48 -8.42
CA PHE A 290 -7.50 -5.72 -7.74
C PHE A 290 -8.22 -5.50 -6.41
N VAL A 291 -7.63 -4.72 -5.49
CA VAL A 291 -8.23 -4.52 -4.15
C VAL A 291 -9.60 -3.85 -4.29
N LEU A 292 -9.66 -2.70 -4.96
CA LEU A 292 -10.91 -2.00 -5.17
C LEU A 292 -11.87 -2.79 -6.09
N GLY A 293 -11.32 -3.43 -7.14
CA GLY A 293 -12.07 -4.26 -8.08
C GLY A 293 -12.79 -5.42 -7.39
N ILE A 294 -12.10 -6.21 -6.58
CA ILE A 294 -12.70 -7.31 -5.80
C ILE A 294 -13.72 -6.76 -4.81
N SER A 295 -13.35 -5.74 -4.05
CA SER A 295 -14.22 -5.15 -3.03
C SER A 295 -15.53 -4.64 -3.62
N ALA A 296 -15.48 -3.89 -4.73
CA ALA A 296 -16.67 -3.38 -5.43
C ALA A 296 -17.51 -4.50 -6.06
N THR A 297 -16.88 -5.58 -6.53
CA THR A 297 -17.60 -6.75 -7.07
C THR A 297 -18.40 -7.45 -5.99
N VAL A 298 -17.88 -7.57 -4.77
CA VAL A 298 -18.54 -8.18 -3.61
C VAL A 298 -19.71 -7.30 -3.13
N CYS A 299 -19.43 -6.02 -2.84
CA CYS A 299 -20.45 -5.06 -2.40
C CYS A 299 -20.15 -3.69 -3.07
N PRO A 300 -21.17 -2.99 -3.63
CA PRO A 300 -20.98 -1.64 -4.13
C PRO A 300 -20.36 -0.75 -3.04
N LEU A 301 -19.31 -0.02 -3.41
CA LEU A 301 -18.59 0.83 -2.47
C LEU A 301 -19.21 2.22 -2.50
N THR A 302 -19.67 2.70 -1.36
CA THR A 302 -20.24 4.04 -1.22
C THR A 302 -19.33 4.94 -0.41
N THR A 303 -19.27 6.22 -0.74
CA THR A 303 -18.46 7.18 0.00
C THR A 303 -19.05 8.58 -0.06
N GLY A 304 -18.70 9.43 0.91
CA GLY A 304 -19.13 10.82 0.94
C GLY A 304 -18.41 11.70 -0.09
N SER A 305 -18.93 12.92 -0.30
CA SER A 305 -18.35 13.90 -1.23
C SER A 305 -16.87 14.27 -0.93
N GLN A 306 -16.41 14.02 0.27
CA GLN A 306 -15.04 14.30 0.71
C GLN A 306 -13.99 13.49 -0.05
N VAL A 307 -14.35 12.29 -0.54
CA VAL A 307 -13.44 11.44 -1.31
C VAL A 307 -12.99 12.06 -2.63
N ILE A 308 -13.79 12.98 -3.19
CA ILE A 308 -13.42 13.68 -4.44
C ILE A 308 -12.11 14.43 -4.26
N VAL A 309 -11.94 15.12 -3.13
CA VAL A 309 -10.71 15.85 -2.82
C VAL A 309 -9.54 14.88 -2.75
N ASP A 310 -9.73 13.74 -2.07
CA ASP A 310 -8.70 12.72 -1.91
C ASP A 310 -8.32 12.08 -3.25
N LEU A 311 -9.29 11.83 -4.14
CA LEU A 311 -9.06 11.35 -5.52
C LEU A 311 -8.27 12.37 -6.37
N ILE A 312 -8.62 13.64 -6.27
CA ILE A 312 -7.89 14.72 -6.97
C ILE A 312 -6.46 14.83 -6.45
N VAL A 313 -6.27 14.74 -5.14
CA VAL A 313 -4.94 14.75 -4.50
C VAL A 313 -4.13 13.55 -4.98
N MET A 314 -4.70 12.34 -4.96
CA MET A 314 -4.04 11.11 -5.46
C MET A 314 -3.60 11.28 -6.93
N MET A 315 -4.49 11.80 -7.79
CA MET A 315 -4.17 12.02 -9.20
C MET A 315 -3.09 13.10 -9.38
N ALA A 316 -3.17 14.21 -8.65
CA ALA A 316 -2.16 15.27 -8.69
C ALA A 316 -0.78 14.76 -8.26
N ILE A 317 -0.70 13.92 -7.22
CA ILE A 317 0.55 13.30 -6.74
C ILE A 317 1.09 12.32 -7.78
N THR A 318 0.25 11.53 -8.43
CA THR A 318 0.64 10.61 -9.50
C THR A 318 1.23 11.37 -10.69
N LEU A 319 0.60 12.47 -11.10
CA LEU A 319 1.11 13.35 -12.16
C LEU A 319 2.40 14.07 -11.75
N LEU A 320 2.52 14.51 -10.49
CA LEU A 320 3.73 15.11 -9.95
C LEU A 320 4.91 14.12 -10.00
N LEU A 321 4.69 12.88 -9.57
CA LEU A 321 5.70 11.82 -9.67
C LEU A 321 6.13 11.62 -11.11
N PHE A 322 5.19 11.51 -12.04
CA PHE A 322 5.51 11.37 -13.48
C PHE A 322 6.31 12.56 -14.01
N ALA A 323 5.89 13.79 -13.69
CA ALA A 323 6.60 14.99 -14.11
C ALA A 323 8.05 15.04 -13.57
N LEU A 324 8.27 14.69 -12.32
CA LEU A 324 9.61 14.66 -11.72
C LEU A 324 10.47 13.52 -12.28
N SER A 325 9.85 12.45 -12.78
CA SER A 325 10.54 11.29 -13.35
C SER A 325 11.23 11.60 -14.70
N PHE A 326 10.84 12.67 -15.40
CA PHE A 326 11.57 13.12 -16.59
C PHE A 326 13.01 13.56 -16.31
N SER A 327 13.32 13.91 -15.06
CA SER A 327 14.71 14.19 -14.64
C SER A 327 15.62 12.96 -14.67
N LYS A 328 15.04 11.75 -14.91
CA LYS A 328 15.70 10.44 -14.93
C LYS A 328 16.36 10.02 -13.61
N LYS A 329 16.36 10.88 -12.60
CA LYS A 329 16.93 10.59 -11.28
C LYS A 329 16.11 11.30 -10.21
N LEU A 330 15.48 10.52 -9.35
CA LEU A 330 14.80 11.01 -8.16
C LEU A 330 15.82 11.02 -7.01
N GLY A 331 16.20 12.19 -6.57
CA GLY A 331 17.20 12.40 -5.53
C GLY A 331 16.59 12.83 -4.20
N LYS A 332 17.45 13.05 -3.19
CA LYS A 332 17.05 13.42 -1.83
C LYS A 332 16.08 14.61 -1.75
N LYS A 333 16.23 15.61 -2.64
CA LYS A 333 15.31 16.76 -2.69
C LYS A 333 13.88 16.33 -3.00
N THR A 334 13.72 15.40 -3.94
CA THR A 334 12.41 14.82 -4.29
C THR A 334 11.83 14.02 -3.12
N GLY A 335 12.67 13.24 -2.40
CA GLY A 335 12.23 12.49 -1.23
C GLY A 335 11.73 13.42 -0.12
N ILE A 336 12.45 14.51 0.19
CA ILE A 336 12.04 15.51 1.17
C ILE A 336 10.73 16.19 0.73
N LEU A 337 10.62 16.58 -0.54
CA LEU A 337 9.39 17.16 -1.09
C LEU A 337 8.18 16.23 -0.89
N PHE A 338 8.31 14.96 -1.23
CA PHE A 338 7.23 13.98 -1.09
C PHE A 338 6.79 13.83 0.37
N ILE A 339 7.74 13.65 1.29
CA ILE A 339 7.42 13.55 2.73
C ILE A 339 6.74 14.82 3.23
N SER A 340 7.20 16.01 2.80
CA SER A 340 6.59 17.28 3.18
C SER A 340 5.13 17.39 2.69
N ILE A 341 4.86 16.97 1.44
CA ILE A 341 3.50 16.94 0.89
C ILE A 341 2.62 15.98 1.71
N TYR A 342 3.17 14.82 2.11
CA TYR A 342 2.42 13.86 2.92
C TYR A 342 2.04 14.44 4.30
N VAL A 343 2.99 15.10 4.97
CA VAL A 343 2.72 15.77 6.26
C VAL A 343 1.61 16.82 6.12
N LEU A 344 1.63 17.62 5.05
CA LEU A 344 0.57 18.59 4.76
C LEU A 344 -0.78 17.89 4.52
N TYR A 345 -0.78 16.79 3.76
CA TYR A 345 -1.99 16.01 3.49
C TYR A 345 -2.59 15.40 4.78
N VAL A 346 -1.76 14.80 5.62
CA VAL A 346 -2.21 14.25 6.92
C VAL A 346 -2.73 15.37 7.82
N THR A 347 -2.06 16.52 7.85
CA THR A 347 -2.56 17.69 8.59
C THR A 347 -3.93 18.11 8.10
N TYR A 348 -4.14 18.18 6.78
CA TYR A 348 -5.44 18.46 6.19
C TYR A 348 -6.51 17.42 6.62
N LEU A 349 -6.17 16.12 6.59
CA LEU A 349 -7.10 15.06 7.01
C LEU A 349 -7.50 15.22 8.49
N ILE A 350 -6.55 15.53 9.37
CA ILE A 350 -6.81 15.74 10.80
C ILE A 350 -7.72 16.95 11.00
N LEU A 351 -7.43 18.10 10.37
CA LEU A 351 -8.24 19.31 10.49
C LEU A 351 -9.66 19.11 9.97
N ARG A 352 -9.81 18.36 8.86
CA ARG A 352 -11.11 17.97 8.30
C ARG A 352 -11.90 17.10 9.28
N THR A 353 -11.25 16.11 9.91
CA THR A 353 -11.89 15.21 10.88
C THR A 353 -12.33 15.96 12.14
N LEU A 354 -11.57 16.97 12.56
CA LEU A 354 -11.91 17.83 13.70
C LEU A 354 -13.01 18.85 13.37
N GLY A 355 -13.51 18.91 12.13
CA GLY A 355 -14.53 19.86 11.71
C GLY A 355 -14.07 21.32 11.68
N ILE A 356 -12.75 21.53 11.56
CA ILE A 356 -12.16 22.87 11.50
C ILE A 356 -12.18 23.43 10.07
N MET A 357 -12.27 22.52 9.08
CA MET A 357 -12.38 22.81 7.65
C MET A 357 -13.63 22.17 7.04
#